data_7aa099282d244d6d7051b50d02eb067c
#
_entry.id   7aa099282d244d6d7051b50d02eb067c
#
_cell.length_a   1.000
_cell.length_b   1.000
_cell.length_c   1.000
_cell.angle_alpha   90.00
_cell.angle_beta   90.00
_cell.angle_gamma   90.00
#
_symmetry.space_group_name_H-M   'P 1'
#
loop_
_entity.id
_entity.type
_entity.pdbx_description
1 polymer ?
#
loop_
_entity_poly.entity_id
_entity_poly.type
_entity_poly.pdbx_seq_one_letter_code
_entity_poly.pdbx_strand_id
1 'polypeptide(L)'
;NNKELGKISEIQHGSYNNRYCITTAESGYTVPDFVKIANAYGIKAAMISNYEALDAFKDWLTDDEPCLLNMMLAPSTPLIPKIKWETCAIQPPLEVKMQKKIEALIGR
;
A
#
# COMPACT_ATOMS: atom_id res chain seq x y z
N ASN A 1 -0.80 -5.07 -2.09
CA ASN A 1 0.30 -5.72 -2.82
C ASN A 1 0.29 -5.29 -4.30
N ASN A 2 1.26 -4.49 -4.69
CA ASN A 2 1.45 -4.04 -6.09
C ASN A 2 2.55 -4.82 -6.82
N LYS A 3 3.08 -5.87 -6.21
CA LYS A 3 4.18 -6.72 -6.71
C LYS A 3 5.50 -5.99 -6.97
N GLU A 4 5.68 -4.82 -6.36
CA GLU A 4 6.87 -3.97 -6.48
C GLU A 4 7.28 -3.40 -5.13
N LEU A 5 8.50 -2.87 -5.04
CA LEU A 5 8.87 -1.91 -3.99
C LEU A 5 8.42 -0.50 -4.43
N GLY A 6 7.09 -0.31 -4.57
CA GLY A 6 6.48 0.81 -5.25
C GLY A 6 6.97 2.19 -4.81
N LYS A 7 7.23 2.40 -3.52
CA LYS A 7 7.77 3.67 -3.03
C LYS A 7 9.19 3.95 -3.52
N ILE A 8 10.01 2.91 -3.61
CA ILE A 8 11.38 3.04 -4.09
C ILE A 8 11.39 3.18 -5.61
N SER A 9 10.56 2.40 -6.34
CA SER A 9 10.43 2.53 -7.79
C SER A 9 9.93 3.91 -8.20
N GLU A 10 9.01 4.52 -7.45
CA GLU A 10 8.55 5.90 -7.67
C GLU A 10 9.71 6.92 -7.55
N ILE A 11 10.58 6.77 -6.55
CA ILE A 11 11.77 7.62 -6.38
C ILE A 11 12.76 7.40 -7.53
N GLN A 12 13.00 6.14 -7.91
CA GLN A 12 13.90 5.80 -9.01
C GLN A 12 13.41 6.34 -10.34
N HIS A 13 12.09 6.33 -10.57
CA HIS A 13 11.47 6.97 -11.73
C HIS A 13 11.72 8.48 -11.74
N GLY A 14 11.41 9.18 -10.65
CA GLY A 14 11.46 10.64 -10.61
C GLY A 14 12.86 11.24 -10.45
N SER A 15 13.74 10.59 -9.69
CA SER A 15 15.02 11.18 -9.27
C SER A 15 16.25 10.49 -9.89
N TYR A 16 16.10 9.28 -10.43
CA TYR A 16 17.23 8.50 -10.95
C TYR A 16 17.07 8.11 -12.42
N ASN A 17 16.33 8.90 -13.18
CA ASN A 17 16.18 8.76 -14.63
C ASN A 17 15.75 7.34 -15.05
N ASN A 18 14.75 6.78 -14.36
CA ASN A 18 14.21 5.44 -14.59
C ASN A 18 15.22 4.28 -14.38
N ARG A 19 16.25 4.49 -13.57
CA ARG A 19 17.19 3.42 -13.22
C ARG A 19 16.60 2.58 -12.08
N TYR A 20 15.88 1.53 -12.43
CA TYR A 20 15.34 0.58 -11.48
C TYR A 20 16.40 -0.44 -11.07
N CYS A 21 16.53 -0.68 -9.77
CA CYS A 21 17.46 -1.67 -9.23
C CYS A 21 16.70 -2.56 -8.24
N ILE A 22 16.31 -3.76 -8.70
CA ILE A 22 15.61 -4.79 -7.90
C ILE A 22 14.38 -4.21 -7.17
N THR A 23 13.59 -3.39 -7.86
CA THR A 23 12.39 -2.76 -7.30
C THR A 23 11.12 -3.12 -8.06
N THR A 24 11.24 -3.56 -9.30
CA THR A 24 10.16 -4.02 -10.17
C THR A 24 10.42 -5.44 -10.64
N ALA A 25 9.41 -6.11 -11.18
CA ALA A 25 9.56 -7.47 -11.71
C ALA A 25 10.62 -7.53 -12.82
N GLU A 26 10.65 -6.54 -13.72
CA GLU A 26 11.62 -6.44 -14.81
C GLU A 26 13.04 -6.23 -14.30
N SER A 27 13.21 -5.58 -13.14
CA SER A 27 14.52 -5.38 -12.50
C SER A 27 14.92 -6.51 -11.54
N GLY A 28 14.16 -7.62 -11.51
CA GLY A 28 14.47 -8.82 -10.75
C GLY A 28 13.84 -8.92 -9.37
N TYR A 29 12.91 -8.02 -9.00
CA TYR A 29 12.18 -8.12 -7.74
C TYR A 29 11.09 -9.19 -7.84
N THR A 30 11.01 -10.06 -6.85
CA THR A 30 9.98 -11.09 -6.76
C THR A 30 9.20 -10.99 -5.45
N VAL A 31 7.92 -11.25 -5.52
CA VAL A 31 7.01 -11.25 -4.37
C VAL A 31 6.49 -12.66 -4.14
N PRO A 32 6.57 -13.19 -2.93
CA PRO A 32 6.00 -14.50 -2.62
C PRO A 32 4.47 -14.46 -2.70
N ASP A 33 3.88 -15.65 -2.81
CA ASP A 33 2.44 -15.83 -2.70
C ASP A 33 2.05 -15.79 -1.21
N PHE A 34 1.63 -14.61 -0.73
CA PHE A 34 1.29 -14.40 0.67
C PHE A 34 0.08 -15.25 1.11
N VAL A 35 -0.85 -15.55 0.20
CA VAL A 35 -2.00 -16.41 0.52
C VAL A 35 -1.55 -17.84 0.79
N LYS A 36 -0.64 -18.39 -0.04
CA LYS A 36 -0.07 -19.72 0.21
C LYS A 36 0.73 -19.77 1.50
N ILE A 37 1.51 -18.74 1.80
CA ILE A 37 2.27 -18.67 3.05
C ILE A 37 1.32 -18.67 4.24
N ALA A 38 0.30 -17.82 4.26
CA ALA A 38 -0.66 -17.76 5.35
C ALA A 38 -1.38 -19.08 5.56
N ASN A 39 -1.85 -19.72 4.47
CA ASN A 39 -2.48 -21.03 4.53
C ASN A 39 -1.54 -22.11 5.08
N ALA A 40 -0.24 -22.06 4.77
CA ALA A 40 0.74 -23.00 5.32
C ALA A 40 0.93 -22.84 6.84
N TYR A 41 0.65 -21.64 7.39
CA TYR A 41 0.60 -21.39 8.83
C TYR A 41 -0.78 -21.63 9.47
N GLY A 42 -1.75 -22.13 8.72
CA GLY A 42 -3.12 -22.35 9.22
C GLY A 42 -3.93 -21.05 9.37
N ILE A 43 -3.48 -19.94 8.77
CA ILE A 43 -4.16 -18.66 8.80
C ILE A 43 -5.08 -18.58 7.58
N LYS A 44 -6.38 -18.29 7.80
CA LYS A 44 -7.32 -18.09 6.68
C LYS A 44 -6.87 -16.89 5.83
N ALA A 45 -6.81 -17.08 4.52
CA ALA A 45 -6.28 -16.05 3.63
C ALA A 45 -7.03 -15.97 2.31
N ALA A 46 -7.16 -14.77 1.78
CA ALA A 46 -7.78 -14.52 0.48
C ALA A 46 -7.04 -13.44 -0.30
N MET A 47 -7.19 -13.48 -1.64
CA MET A 47 -6.71 -12.42 -2.53
C MET A 47 -7.90 -11.58 -2.99
N ILE A 48 -7.75 -10.26 -2.92
CA ILE A 48 -8.75 -9.28 -3.34
C ILE A 48 -8.19 -8.49 -4.52
N SER A 49 -8.86 -8.61 -5.68
CA SER A 49 -8.40 -7.99 -6.93
C SER A 49 -9.19 -6.74 -7.32
N ASN A 50 -10.35 -6.49 -6.71
CA ASN A 50 -11.18 -5.31 -6.96
C ASN A 50 -11.81 -4.82 -5.65
N TYR A 51 -12.29 -3.59 -5.68
CA TYR A 51 -12.86 -2.95 -4.50
C TYR A 51 -14.19 -3.59 -4.06
N GLU A 52 -15.00 -4.02 -5.02
CA GLU A 52 -16.34 -4.61 -4.76
C GLU A 52 -16.22 -5.93 -3.98
N ALA A 53 -15.16 -6.68 -4.22
CA ALA A 53 -14.91 -7.93 -3.49
C ALA A 53 -14.56 -7.72 -2.01
N LEU A 54 -14.18 -6.50 -1.61
CA LEU A 54 -13.83 -6.22 -0.21
C LEU A 54 -15.00 -6.41 0.74
N ASP A 55 -16.21 -6.12 0.30
CA ASP A 55 -17.42 -6.25 1.12
C ASP A 55 -17.68 -7.70 1.56
N ALA A 56 -17.30 -8.67 0.75
CA ALA A 56 -17.44 -10.09 1.09
C ALA A 56 -16.54 -10.54 2.26
N PHE A 57 -15.55 -9.73 2.64
CA PHE A 57 -14.59 -10.05 3.68
C PHE A 57 -14.73 -9.18 4.93
N LYS A 58 -15.78 -8.36 5.03
CA LYS A 58 -16.01 -7.49 6.21
C LYS A 58 -16.09 -8.28 7.51
N ASP A 59 -16.73 -9.42 7.48
CA ASP A 59 -16.90 -10.28 8.66
C ASP A 59 -15.55 -10.82 9.15
N TRP A 60 -14.57 -11.01 8.25
CA TRP A 60 -13.23 -11.46 8.65
C TRP A 60 -12.49 -10.44 9.51
N LEU A 61 -12.82 -9.15 9.39
CA LEU A 61 -12.20 -8.07 10.15
C LEU A 61 -12.78 -7.89 11.55
N THR A 62 -13.95 -8.51 11.79
CA THR A 62 -14.65 -8.47 13.08
C THR A 62 -14.55 -9.78 13.84
N ASP A 63 -14.01 -10.81 13.20
CA ASP A 63 -13.76 -12.13 13.78
C ASP A 63 -12.50 -12.09 14.66
N ASP A 64 -12.48 -12.80 15.78
CA ASP A 64 -11.32 -12.88 16.68
C ASP A 64 -10.20 -13.78 16.13
N GLU A 65 -10.41 -14.43 14.99
CA GLU A 65 -9.41 -15.28 14.37
C GLU A 65 -8.46 -14.49 13.46
N PRO A 66 -7.15 -14.82 13.45
CA PRO A 66 -6.21 -14.17 12.55
C PRO A 66 -6.56 -14.45 11.08
N CYS A 67 -6.53 -13.41 10.25
CA CYS A 67 -6.75 -13.54 8.82
C CYS A 67 -5.77 -12.69 8.01
N LEU A 68 -5.55 -13.07 6.75
CA LEU A 68 -4.74 -12.31 5.80
C LEU A 68 -5.54 -11.99 4.54
N LEU A 69 -5.71 -10.71 4.26
CA LEU A 69 -6.29 -10.24 3.00
C LEU A 69 -5.20 -9.63 2.12
N ASN A 70 -4.83 -10.33 1.05
CA ASN A 70 -3.86 -9.85 0.08
C ASN A 70 -4.55 -8.98 -0.98
N MET A 71 -4.60 -7.67 -0.74
CA MET A 71 -5.21 -6.70 -1.66
C MET A 71 -4.24 -6.40 -2.81
N MET A 72 -4.68 -6.67 -4.04
CA MET A 72 -3.90 -6.37 -5.24
C MET A 72 -4.09 -4.90 -5.63
N LEU A 73 -2.98 -4.20 -5.77
CA LEU A 73 -2.93 -2.82 -6.25
C LEU A 73 -2.31 -2.79 -7.64
N ALA A 74 -2.71 -1.81 -8.45
CA ALA A 74 -2.04 -1.57 -9.71
C ALA A 74 -0.55 -1.28 -9.50
N PRO A 75 0.34 -1.75 -10.38
CA PRO A 75 1.72 -1.29 -10.40
C PRO A 75 1.78 0.24 -10.43
N SER A 76 2.78 0.83 -9.82
CA SER A 76 2.95 2.29 -9.79
C SER A 76 1.81 3.07 -9.12
N THR A 77 0.99 2.42 -8.27
CA THR A 77 0.00 3.14 -7.46
C THR A 77 0.69 4.20 -6.61
N PRO A 78 0.43 5.50 -6.81
CA PRO A 78 1.13 6.57 -6.12
C PRO A 78 0.73 6.61 -4.64
N LEU A 79 1.67 6.93 -3.78
CA LEU A 79 1.39 7.26 -2.39
C LEU A 79 0.93 8.71 -2.29
N ILE A 80 -0.34 8.94 -1.99
CA ILE A 80 -0.96 10.27 -1.90
C ILE A 80 -1.76 10.36 -0.59
N PRO A 81 -1.60 11.41 0.21
CA PRO A 81 -0.63 12.52 0.06
C PRO A 81 0.81 12.09 0.40
N LYS A 82 1.78 12.80 -0.12
CA LYS A 82 3.21 12.59 0.18
C LYS A 82 3.91 13.87 0.62
N ILE A 83 4.98 13.73 1.38
CA ILE A 83 5.81 14.87 1.76
C ILE A 83 6.82 15.15 0.63
N LYS A 84 6.86 16.37 0.16
CA LYS A 84 7.87 16.82 -0.80
C LYS A 84 9.22 16.95 -0.09
N TRP A 85 10.24 16.27 -0.61
CA TRP A 85 11.54 16.13 0.03
C TRP A 85 12.19 17.47 0.43
N GLU A 86 12.20 18.44 -0.49
CA GLU A 86 12.89 19.71 -0.28
C GLU A 86 12.18 20.69 0.65
N THR A 87 10.87 20.66 0.70
CA THR A 87 10.06 21.66 1.40
C THR A 87 9.35 21.11 2.64
N CYS A 88 9.40 19.81 2.85
CA CYS A 88 8.61 19.09 3.86
C CYS A 88 7.10 19.37 3.77
N ALA A 89 6.63 19.91 2.65
CA ALA A 89 5.22 20.20 2.43
C ALA A 89 4.46 18.94 1.97
N ILE A 90 3.25 18.78 2.48
CA ILE A 90 2.34 17.69 2.06
C ILE A 90 1.79 18.01 0.67
N GLN A 91 1.86 17.07 -0.27
CA GLN A 91 1.36 17.20 -1.63
C GLN A 91 0.49 15.99 -2.02
N PRO A 92 -0.73 16.22 -2.55
CA PRO A 92 -1.40 17.53 -2.58
C PRO A 92 -1.67 18.05 -1.17
N PRO A 93 -1.91 19.34 -0.98
CA PRO A 93 -2.29 19.89 0.32
C PRO A 93 -3.52 19.16 0.86
N LEU A 94 -3.53 18.89 2.15
CA LEU A 94 -4.70 18.31 2.80
C LEU A 94 -5.87 19.28 2.73
N GLU A 95 -7.07 18.75 2.49
CA GLU A 95 -8.29 19.55 2.63
C GLU A 95 -8.36 20.14 4.05
N VAL A 96 -8.83 21.38 4.16
CA VAL A 96 -8.94 22.11 5.44
C VAL A 96 -9.73 21.31 6.49
N LYS A 97 -10.77 20.58 6.06
CA LYS A 97 -11.56 19.73 6.95
C LYS A 97 -10.74 18.56 7.51
N MET A 98 -9.90 17.95 6.69
CA MET A 98 -9.02 16.85 7.10
C MET A 98 -7.92 17.37 8.04
N GLN A 99 -7.33 18.52 7.72
CA GLN A 99 -6.31 19.16 8.55
C GLN A 99 -6.83 19.46 9.96
N LYS A 100 -7.99 20.11 10.07
CA LYS A 100 -8.65 20.36 11.36
C LYS A 100 -8.96 19.10 12.15
N LYS A 101 -9.34 18.01 11.47
CA LYS A 101 -9.60 16.72 12.11
C LYS A 101 -8.30 16.11 12.69
N ILE A 102 -7.20 16.20 11.95
CA ILE A 102 -5.88 15.75 12.42
C ILE A 102 -5.41 16.60 13.62
N GLU A 103 -5.52 17.93 13.52
CA GLU A 103 -5.16 18.86 14.61
C GLU A 103 -5.93 18.55 15.89
N ALA A 104 -7.22 18.28 15.78
CA ALA A 104 -8.06 17.89 16.92
C ALA A 104 -7.63 16.55 17.55
N LEU A 105 -7.15 15.59 16.75
CA LEU A 105 -6.67 14.28 17.25
C LEU A 105 -5.33 14.37 17.97
N ILE A 106 -4.46 15.31 17.60
CA ILE A 106 -3.13 15.48 18.21
C ILE A 106 -3.12 16.54 19.33
N GLY A 107 -4.27 17.13 19.67
CA GLY A 107 -4.41 18.05 20.79
C GLY A 107 -3.73 19.42 20.60
N ARG A 108 -3.63 19.88 19.37
CA ARG A 108 -3.08 21.20 19.00
C ARG A 108 -4.15 22.11 18.41
#